data_d6cf77d24042c169e19e06bf3adae7ac
#
_entry.id   d6cf77d24042c169e19e06bf3adae7ac
#
_cell.length_a   1.000
_cell.length_b   1.000
_cell.length_c   1.000
_cell.angle_alpha   90.00
_cell.angle_beta   90.00
_cell.angle_gamma   90.00
#
_symmetry.space_group_name_H-M   'P 1'
#
loop_
_entity.id
_entity.type
_entity.pdbx_description
1 polymer ?
#
loop_
_entity_poly.entity_id
_entity_poly.type
_entity_poly.pdbx_seq_one_letter_code
_entity_poly.pdbx_strand_id
1 'polypeptide(L)'
;TSQDRVADIGAMVTEVLSAMKIVQGFNQEGREHGRFQEAVERTFSVARRRVMIRAAMTAVVILLVFGGITLLVWRGAQAVSEGTITGGTIAAFVLTAGLVAGAIGALTEVYGDLLRGAGAASRLSELLDEQPVITAPARPQELPVPPRGGLSFRNVTFRYPTRLEAPAITDFSLEVEPGETVAIVGPSGAGKSTIFQLAERFYDPQAGSIRLDGIPLTGADPAEVRRRIAYVPQEGVLFSANARDNLRYGNWGASEEDIWAAARAANASGFLQKLPQGLDTYLGESGTQLSGGQRQRIAIARALLRDAPILLLDEATSALDAESERLVQDALEHLMEDRTTLVIAHRLSTVRAADRIVVMEDGRIVEQGTHQQLSSNGGLYARLASLQFGLESA
;
A
#
# COMPACT_ATOMS: atom_id res chain seq x y z
N THR A 1 20.74 11.52 9.42
CA THR A 1 21.50 10.90 10.54
C THR A 1 22.20 9.60 10.09
N SER A 2 23.02 8.97 10.96
CA SER A 2 23.66 7.66 10.65
C SER A 2 22.61 6.55 10.49
N GLN A 3 21.49 6.62 11.20
CA GLN A 3 20.39 5.68 11.09
C GLN A 3 19.66 5.81 9.75
N ASP A 4 19.44 7.01 9.26
CA ASP A 4 18.79 7.24 7.96
C ASP A 4 19.61 6.59 6.84
N ARG A 5 20.93 6.68 6.90
CA ARG A 5 21.81 6.06 5.89
C ARG A 5 21.82 4.52 5.94
N VAL A 6 21.65 3.94 7.12
CA VAL A 6 21.48 2.48 7.25
C VAL A 6 20.14 2.06 6.65
N ALA A 7 19.08 2.85 6.86
CA ALA A 7 17.78 2.63 6.22
C ALA A 7 17.86 2.74 4.69
N ASP A 8 18.60 3.74 4.17
CA ASP A 8 18.84 3.91 2.73
C ASP A 8 19.55 2.69 2.11
N ILE A 9 20.55 2.13 2.82
CA ILE A 9 21.21 0.88 2.39
C ILE A 9 20.22 -0.28 2.39
N GLY A 10 19.38 -0.40 3.41
CA GLY A 10 18.33 -1.43 3.48
C GLY A 10 17.34 -1.33 2.33
N ALA A 11 16.89 -0.12 2.01
CA ALA A 11 15.99 0.13 0.87
C ALA A 11 16.65 -0.26 -0.47
N MET A 12 17.93 0.13 -0.67
CA MET A 12 18.69 -0.25 -1.87
C MET A 12 18.83 -1.77 -2.00
N VAL A 13 19.13 -2.48 -0.91
CA VAL A 13 19.24 -3.95 -0.92
C VAL A 13 17.91 -4.59 -1.31
N THR A 14 16.81 -4.12 -0.74
CA THR A 14 15.47 -4.62 -1.06
C THR A 14 15.12 -4.37 -2.53
N GLU A 15 15.42 -3.16 -3.05
CA GLU A 15 15.23 -2.81 -4.47
C GLU A 15 15.98 -3.78 -5.39
N VAL A 16 17.30 -3.94 -5.17
CA VAL A 16 18.16 -4.79 -6.00
C VAL A 16 17.77 -6.26 -5.92
N LEU A 17 17.47 -6.78 -4.72
CA LEU A 17 17.05 -8.18 -4.54
C LEU A 17 15.69 -8.45 -5.19
N SER A 18 14.75 -7.52 -5.09
CA SER A 18 13.44 -7.66 -5.74
C SER A 18 13.54 -7.64 -7.27
N ALA A 19 14.54 -6.94 -7.81
CA ALA A 19 14.80 -6.82 -9.24
C ALA A 19 15.96 -7.73 -9.73
N MET A 20 16.37 -8.75 -8.96
CA MET A 20 17.58 -9.53 -9.23
C MET A 20 17.61 -10.15 -10.64
N LYS A 21 16.47 -10.64 -11.12
CA LYS A 21 16.37 -11.18 -12.49
C LYS A 21 16.69 -10.14 -13.56
N ILE A 22 16.35 -8.88 -13.32
CA ILE A 22 16.66 -7.77 -14.23
C ILE A 22 18.15 -7.45 -14.16
N VAL A 23 18.71 -7.33 -12.95
CA VAL A 23 20.14 -7.08 -12.73
C VAL A 23 20.99 -8.12 -13.45
N GLN A 24 20.68 -9.40 -13.27
CA GLN A 24 21.36 -10.52 -13.94
C GLN A 24 21.11 -10.55 -15.44
N GLY A 25 19.86 -10.32 -15.87
CA GLY A 25 19.50 -10.29 -17.30
C GLY A 25 20.25 -9.25 -18.11
N PHE A 26 20.64 -8.12 -17.45
CA PHE A 26 21.44 -7.05 -18.05
C PHE A 26 22.94 -7.12 -17.67
N ASN A 27 23.40 -8.16 -16.94
CA ASN A 27 24.77 -8.30 -16.44
C ASN A 27 25.28 -7.06 -15.69
N GLN A 28 24.44 -6.50 -14.82
CA GLN A 28 24.77 -5.28 -14.06
C GLN A 28 25.17 -5.54 -12.60
N GLU A 29 25.49 -6.77 -12.21
CA GLU A 29 25.88 -7.13 -10.84
C GLU A 29 27.08 -6.33 -10.37
N GLY A 30 28.07 -6.09 -11.24
CA GLY A 30 29.26 -5.30 -10.92
C GLY A 30 28.94 -3.85 -10.62
N ARG A 31 27.98 -3.27 -11.35
CA ARG A 31 27.52 -1.89 -11.12
C ARG A 31 26.76 -1.76 -9.80
N GLU A 32 25.83 -2.66 -9.53
CA GLU A 32 25.07 -2.64 -8.30
C GLU A 32 25.94 -2.94 -7.07
N HIS A 33 26.92 -3.84 -7.20
CA HIS A 33 27.94 -4.05 -6.17
C HIS A 33 28.73 -2.78 -5.88
N GLY A 34 29.16 -2.05 -6.92
CA GLY A 34 29.86 -0.78 -6.77
C GLY A 34 29.00 0.28 -6.06
N ARG A 35 27.73 0.42 -6.43
CA ARG A 35 26.78 1.33 -5.76
C ARG A 35 26.63 0.99 -4.27
N PHE A 36 26.46 -0.29 -3.96
CA PHE A 36 26.36 -0.77 -2.59
C PHE A 36 27.64 -0.49 -1.80
N GLN A 37 28.80 -0.81 -2.37
CA GLN A 37 30.09 -0.55 -1.74
C GLN A 37 30.32 0.94 -1.44
N GLU A 38 29.99 1.83 -2.36
CA GLU A 38 30.05 3.28 -2.14
C GLU A 38 29.11 3.73 -1.01
N ALA A 39 27.87 3.22 -0.97
CA ALA A 39 26.90 3.57 0.08
C ALA A 39 27.39 3.12 1.47
N VAL A 40 27.94 1.90 1.55
CA VAL A 40 28.54 1.36 2.78
C VAL A 40 29.76 2.19 3.21
N GLU A 41 30.70 2.51 2.29
CA GLU A 41 31.89 3.27 2.61
C GLU A 41 31.57 4.70 3.08
N ARG A 42 30.61 5.36 2.45
CA ARG A 42 30.11 6.67 2.92
C ARG A 42 29.53 6.59 4.33
N THR A 43 28.76 5.55 4.62
CA THR A 43 28.16 5.33 5.94
C THR A 43 29.24 5.01 6.97
N PHE A 44 30.21 4.15 6.62
CA PHE A 44 31.35 3.82 7.46
C PHE A 44 32.22 5.02 7.79
N SER A 45 32.53 5.87 6.81
CA SER A 45 33.35 7.05 7.01
C SER A 45 32.73 8.01 8.04
N VAL A 46 31.41 8.21 8.00
CA VAL A 46 30.67 9.04 8.96
C VAL A 46 30.66 8.40 10.35
N ALA A 47 30.41 7.08 10.40
CA ALA A 47 30.44 6.33 11.65
C ALA A 47 31.82 6.35 12.29
N ARG A 48 32.89 6.14 11.51
CA ARG A 48 34.30 6.20 11.95
C ARG A 48 34.65 7.57 12.53
N ARG A 49 34.28 8.64 11.84
CA ARG A 49 34.51 10.00 12.35
C ARG A 49 33.85 10.25 13.71
N ARG A 50 32.61 9.80 13.85
CA ARG A 50 31.85 9.90 15.11
C ARG A 50 32.52 9.10 16.23
N VAL A 51 32.94 7.86 15.94
CA VAL A 51 33.66 7.00 16.91
C VAL A 51 34.98 7.61 17.31
N MET A 52 35.76 8.15 16.36
CA MET A 52 37.03 8.80 16.66
C MET A 52 36.88 10.04 17.54
N ILE A 53 35.87 10.89 17.27
CA ILE A 53 35.58 12.05 18.12
C ILE A 53 35.19 11.59 19.53
N ARG A 54 34.34 10.58 19.64
CA ARG A 54 33.94 10.02 20.94
C ARG A 54 35.13 9.42 21.68
N ALA A 55 35.99 8.67 21.01
CA ALA A 55 37.20 8.10 21.59
C ALA A 55 38.16 9.17 22.10
N ALA A 56 38.36 10.22 21.32
CA ALA A 56 39.20 11.36 21.76
C ALA A 56 38.62 12.06 22.99
N MET A 57 37.31 12.34 22.99
CA MET A 57 36.64 12.92 24.18
C MET A 57 36.77 12.02 25.41
N THR A 58 36.55 10.72 25.24
CA THR A 58 36.69 9.74 26.34
C THR A 58 38.12 9.69 26.86
N ALA A 59 39.12 9.69 25.96
CA ALA A 59 40.53 9.71 26.35
C ALA A 59 40.89 10.99 27.15
N VAL A 60 40.38 12.16 26.74
CA VAL A 60 40.59 13.42 27.48
C VAL A 60 39.93 13.34 28.87
N VAL A 61 38.74 12.84 28.98
CA VAL A 61 38.04 12.67 30.29
C VAL A 61 38.80 11.71 31.20
N ILE A 62 39.27 10.59 30.67
CA ILE A 62 40.10 9.62 31.42
C ILE A 62 41.37 10.28 31.91
N LEU A 63 42.08 11.01 31.02
CA LEU A 63 43.31 11.69 31.39
C LEU A 63 43.09 12.72 32.50
N LEU A 64 42.02 13.52 32.40
CA LEU A 64 41.69 14.53 33.41
C LEU A 64 41.32 13.90 34.78
N VAL A 65 40.52 12.85 34.76
CA VAL A 65 40.10 12.18 35.99
C VAL A 65 41.27 11.47 36.67
N PHE A 66 41.98 10.60 35.95
CA PHE A 66 43.12 9.87 36.53
C PHE A 66 44.32 10.78 36.81
N GLY A 67 44.58 11.77 35.97
CA GLY A 67 45.58 12.80 36.24
C GLY A 67 45.27 13.61 37.50
N GLY A 68 44.01 13.99 37.68
CA GLY A 68 43.53 14.68 38.88
C GLY A 68 43.66 13.83 40.12
N ILE A 69 43.27 12.56 40.07
CA ILE A 69 43.46 11.62 41.22
C ILE A 69 44.93 11.44 41.55
N THR A 70 45.80 11.25 40.54
CA THR A 70 47.25 11.09 40.75
C THR A 70 47.85 12.34 41.41
N LEU A 71 47.50 13.54 40.93
CA LEU A 71 47.94 14.79 41.53
C LEU A 71 47.45 14.93 42.99
N LEU A 72 46.21 14.57 43.28
CA LEU A 72 45.66 14.62 44.62
C LEU A 72 46.35 13.64 45.57
N VAL A 73 46.60 12.40 45.10
CA VAL A 73 47.34 11.40 45.90
C VAL A 73 48.79 11.88 46.18
N TRP A 74 49.43 12.45 45.19
CA TRP A 74 50.79 13.02 45.37
C TRP A 74 50.83 14.17 46.36
N ARG A 75 49.90 15.14 46.27
CA ARG A 75 49.75 16.24 47.22
C ARG A 75 49.36 15.74 48.60
N GLY A 76 48.47 14.75 48.66
CA GLY A 76 48.08 14.12 49.92
C GLY A 76 49.21 13.40 50.63
N ALA A 77 50.06 12.68 49.88
CA ALA A 77 51.25 12.03 50.41
C ALA A 77 52.25 13.07 51.01
N GLN A 78 52.42 14.23 50.42
CA GLN A 78 53.20 15.32 50.99
C GLN A 78 52.62 15.84 52.31
N ALA A 79 51.29 16.07 52.34
CA ALA A 79 50.59 16.53 53.54
C ALA A 79 50.63 15.52 54.70
N VAL A 80 50.64 14.20 54.39
CA VAL A 80 50.86 13.14 55.40
C VAL A 80 52.31 13.22 55.95
N SER A 81 53.31 13.43 55.11
CA SER A 81 54.70 13.55 55.54
C SER A 81 54.94 14.81 56.42
N GLU A 82 54.15 15.85 56.25
CA GLU A 82 54.12 17.07 57.04
C GLU A 82 53.27 16.96 58.33
N GLY A 83 52.59 15.80 58.49
CA GLY A 83 51.75 15.52 59.68
C GLY A 83 50.41 16.27 59.70
N THR A 84 49.96 16.86 58.61
CA THR A 84 48.72 17.66 58.52
C THR A 84 47.49 16.83 58.29
N ILE A 85 47.60 15.63 57.67
CA ILE A 85 46.52 14.66 57.43
C ILE A 85 47.01 13.25 57.64
N THR A 86 46.09 12.28 57.76
CA THR A 86 46.40 10.85 57.93
C THR A 86 46.32 10.11 56.59
N GLY A 87 47.06 8.99 56.46
CA GLY A 87 46.95 8.13 55.29
C GLY A 87 45.56 7.57 55.05
N GLY A 88 44.77 7.38 56.13
CA GLY A 88 43.35 6.97 56.06
C GLY A 88 42.48 8.02 55.36
N THR A 89 42.76 9.29 55.54
CA THR A 89 42.04 10.40 54.87
C THR A 89 42.20 10.34 53.35
N ILE A 90 43.43 10.06 52.85
CA ILE A 90 43.68 9.90 51.42
C ILE A 90 42.92 8.67 50.88
N ALA A 91 43.01 7.57 51.59
CA ALA A 91 42.31 6.34 51.15
C ALA A 91 40.79 6.55 51.08
N ALA A 92 40.17 7.16 52.09
CA ALA A 92 38.76 7.51 52.09
C ALA A 92 38.39 8.45 50.95
N PHE A 93 39.23 9.45 50.67
CA PHE A 93 39.01 10.39 49.56
C PHE A 93 39.06 9.69 48.21
N VAL A 94 40.06 8.85 47.93
CA VAL A 94 40.19 8.13 46.64
C VAL A 94 39.03 7.19 46.45
N LEU A 95 38.60 6.45 47.52
CA LEU A 95 37.46 5.57 47.46
C LEU A 95 36.17 6.34 47.14
N THR A 96 35.92 7.43 47.83
CA THR A 96 34.72 8.25 47.63
C THR A 96 34.71 8.91 46.27
N ALA A 97 35.84 9.43 45.79
CA ALA A 97 35.98 10.00 44.45
C ALA A 97 35.71 8.96 43.37
N GLY A 98 36.20 7.72 43.55
CA GLY A 98 35.94 6.62 42.65
C GLY A 98 34.44 6.26 42.57
N LEU A 99 33.77 6.22 43.73
CA LEU A 99 32.32 5.98 43.77
C LEU A 99 31.49 7.07 43.07
N VAL A 100 31.87 8.35 43.34
CA VAL A 100 31.20 9.49 42.69
C VAL A 100 31.42 9.47 41.18
N ALA A 101 32.65 9.20 40.71
CA ALA A 101 32.96 9.13 39.30
C ALA A 101 32.17 8.00 38.62
N GLY A 102 32.04 6.82 39.24
CA GLY A 102 31.26 5.72 38.77
C GLY A 102 29.73 6.04 38.70
N ALA A 103 29.22 6.73 39.70
CA ALA A 103 27.83 7.16 39.75
C ALA A 103 27.50 8.17 38.62
N ILE A 104 28.41 9.14 38.37
CA ILE A 104 28.24 10.10 37.27
C ILE A 104 28.28 9.37 35.91
N GLY A 105 29.17 8.38 35.74
CA GLY A 105 29.25 7.55 34.55
C GLY A 105 27.91 6.82 34.28
N ALA A 106 27.37 6.14 35.30
CA ALA A 106 26.09 5.44 35.21
C ALA A 106 24.91 6.40 34.91
N LEU A 107 24.88 7.57 35.54
CA LEU A 107 23.87 8.60 35.22
C LEU A 107 23.92 9.06 33.77
N THR A 108 25.12 9.24 33.22
CA THR A 108 25.32 9.66 31.82
C THR A 108 24.81 8.58 30.86
N GLU A 109 25.04 7.31 31.16
CA GLU A 109 24.54 6.18 30.36
C GLU A 109 23.00 6.11 30.40
N VAL A 110 22.41 6.16 31.59
CA VAL A 110 20.94 6.17 31.76
C VAL A 110 20.30 7.36 31.04
N TYR A 111 20.91 8.55 31.12
CA TYR A 111 20.43 9.73 30.40
C TYR A 111 20.48 9.52 28.88
N GLY A 112 21.55 8.90 28.37
CA GLY A 112 21.67 8.55 26.96
C GLY A 112 20.61 7.54 26.50
N ASP A 113 20.30 6.56 27.33
CA ASP A 113 19.23 5.57 27.06
C ASP A 113 17.84 6.20 27.09
N LEU A 114 17.58 7.09 28.04
CA LEU A 114 16.34 7.86 28.11
C LEU A 114 16.12 8.70 26.85
N LEU A 115 17.14 9.40 26.36
CA LEU A 115 17.04 10.18 25.12
C LEU A 115 16.78 9.30 23.89
N ARG A 116 17.39 8.11 23.82
CA ARG A 116 17.11 7.13 22.75
C ARG A 116 15.68 6.62 22.82
N GLY A 117 15.22 6.26 24.02
CA GLY A 117 13.86 5.83 24.27
C GLY A 117 12.82 6.90 23.95
N ALA A 118 13.08 8.15 24.38
CA ALA A 118 12.20 9.29 24.07
C ALA A 118 12.10 9.55 22.56
N GLY A 119 13.22 9.45 21.83
CA GLY A 119 13.23 9.60 20.37
C GLY A 119 12.44 8.49 19.65
N ALA A 120 12.54 7.25 20.13
CA ALA A 120 11.76 6.15 19.59
C ALA A 120 10.25 6.29 19.91
N ALA A 121 9.92 6.67 21.13
CA ALA A 121 8.56 6.93 21.56
C ALA A 121 7.90 8.07 20.78
N SER A 122 8.63 9.16 20.54
CA SER A 122 8.14 10.29 19.71
C SER A 122 7.78 9.84 18.29
N ARG A 123 8.60 8.99 17.68
CA ARG A 123 8.36 8.44 16.34
C ARG A 123 7.11 7.56 16.29
N LEU A 124 6.90 6.74 17.32
CA LEU A 124 5.70 5.91 17.46
C LEU A 124 4.45 6.76 17.68
N SER A 125 4.56 7.80 18.52
CA SER A 125 3.46 8.74 18.79
C SER A 125 3.05 9.48 17.52
N GLU A 126 4.01 9.99 16.75
CA GLU A 126 3.75 10.61 15.43
C GLU A 126 2.92 9.69 14.52
N LEU A 127 3.26 8.39 14.48
CA LEU A 127 2.55 7.42 13.66
C LEU A 127 1.13 7.14 14.19
N LEU A 128 0.98 7.08 15.51
CA LEU A 128 -0.31 6.84 16.16
C LEU A 128 -1.24 8.05 16.11
N ASP A 129 -0.67 9.25 16.06
CA ASP A 129 -1.41 10.51 15.97
C ASP A 129 -1.83 10.86 14.53
N GLU A 130 -1.33 10.08 13.52
CA GLU A 130 -1.73 10.25 12.12
C GLU A 130 -3.23 10.00 11.97
N GLN A 131 -3.95 11.02 11.55
CA GLN A 131 -5.39 10.93 11.36
C GLN A 131 -5.71 10.59 9.91
N PRO A 132 -6.58 9.59 9.65
CA PRO A 132 -7.04 9.31 8.29
C PRO A 132 -7.72 10.54 7.69
N VAL A 133 -7.37 10.88 6.46
CA VAL A 133 -8.00 12.02 5.74
C VAL A 133 -9.49 11.75 5.50
N ILE A 134 -9.84 10.48 5.25
CA ILE A 134 -11.22 10.05 5.04
C ILE A 134 -11.74 9.40 6.31
N THR A 135 -12.67 10.06 6.96
CA THR A 135 -13.33 9.59 8.18
C THR A 135 -14.85 9.61 8.03
N ALA A 136 -15.52 8.86 8.89
CA ALA A 136 -16.96 8.95 9.00
C ALA A 136 -17.36 10.34 9.57
N PRO A 137 -18.40 10.98 9.04
CA PRO A 137 -18.92 12.22 9.63
C PRO A 137 -19.49 11.95 11.03
N ALA A 138 -19.56 12.98 11.88
CA ALA A 138 -20.06 12.87 13.25
C ALA A 138 -21.50 12.30 13.35
N ARG A 139 -22.30 12.49 12.30
CA ARG A 139 -23.65 11.92 12.14
C ARG A 139 -23.77 11.37 10.73
N PRO A 140 -23.37 10.11 10.48
CA PRO A 140 -23.48 9.50 9.17
C PRO A 140 -24.95 9.39 8.74
N GLN A 141 -25.21 9.69 7.47
CA GLN A 141 -26.49 9.39 6.84
C GLN A 141 -26.54 7.90 6.55
N GLU A 142 -27.64 7.26 6.91
CA GLU A 142 -27.88 5.86 6.60
C GLU A 142 -28.14 5.66 5.12
N LEU A 143 -27.48 4.66 4.53
CA LEU A 143 -27.73 4.24 3.17
C LEU A 143 -29.05 3.43 3.10
N PRO A 144 -29.85 3.56 2.02
CA PRO A 144 -31.14 2.87 1.88
C PRO A 144 -31.03 1.34 2.04
N VAL A 145 -32.05 0.75 2.65
CA VAL A 145 -32.22 -0.71 2.77
C VAL A 145 -33.62 -1.05 2.24
N PRO A 146 -33.75 -1.96 1.26
CA PRO A 146 -32.67 -2.65 0.55
C PRO A 146 -31.83 -1.73 -0.35
N PRO A 147 -30.56 -2.10 -0.61
CA PRO A 147 -29.71 -1.32 -1.50
C PRO A 147 -30.24 -1.37 -2.94
N ARG A 148 -30.17 -0.23 -3.65
CA ARG A 148 -30.58 -0.16 -5.06
C ARG A 148 -29.41 -0.28 -6.01
N GLY A 149 -28.25 0.22 -5.62
CA GLY A 149 -27.02 0.20 -6.41
C GLY A 149 -26.89 1.37 -7.40
N GLY A 150 -27.65 2.45 -7.25
CA GLY A 150 -27.48 3.64 -8.08
C GLY A 150 -26.24 4.42 -7.69
N LEU A 151 -25.37 4.79 -8.66
CA LEU A 151 -24.14 5.57 -8.45
C LEU A 151 -24.14 6.79 -9.34
N SER A 152 -23.90 7.99 -8.78
CA SER A 152 -23.84 9.21 -9.57
C SER A 152 -22.66 10.10 -9.22
N PHE A 153 -22.03 10.64 -10.26
CA PHE A 153 -20.97 11.64 -10.20
C PHE A 153 -21.52 12.94 -10.80
N ARG A 154 -21.38 14.08 -10.11
CA ARG A 154 -21.91 15.37 -10.56
C ARG A 154 -20.82 16.43 -10.52
N ASN A 155 -20.38 16.87 -11.69
CA ASN A 155 -19.34 17.89 -11.90
C ASN A 155 -18.08 17.64 -11.07
N VAL A 156 -17.65 16.39 -10.97
CA VAL A 156 -16.53 15.95 -10.14
C VAL A 156 -15.21 16.43 -10.71
N THR A 157 -14.45 17.15 -9.87
CA THR A 157 -13.06 17.53 -10.17
C THR A 157 -12.17 17.01 -9.05
N PHE A 158 -11.10 16.28 -9.44
CA PHE A 158 -10.21 15.65 -8.48
C PHE A 158 -8.74 15.78 -8.88
N ARG A 159 -7.89 16.06 -7.88
CA ARG A 159 -6.43 16.05 -7.94
C ARG A 159 -5.88 15.17 -6.83
N TYR A 160 -4.87 14.37 -7.16
CA TYR A 160 -4.16 13.61 -6.13
C TYR A 160 -3.36 14.54 -5.22
N PRO A 161 -3.28 14.26 -3.89
CA PRO A 161 -2.50 15.06 -2.95
C PRO A 161 -1.02 15.21 -3.33
N THR A 162 -0.48 14.19 -4.02
CA THR A 162 0.91 14.15 -4.51
C THR A 162 1.12 14.93 -5.82
N ARG A 163 0.03 15.37 -6.49
CA ARG A 163 0.08 16.02 -7.81
C ARG A 163 -1.03 17.07 -7.96
N LEU A 164 -0.95 18.12 -7.17
CA LEU A 164 -1.99 19.16 -7.11
C LEU A 164 -2.09 20.03 -8.38
N GLU A 165 -1.02 20.12 -9.16
CA GLU A 165 -0.97 20.97 -10.36
C GLU A 165 -1.77 20.40 -11.54
N ALA A 166 -1.92 19.08 -11.63
CA ALA A 166 -2.61 18.43 -12.73
C ALA A 166 -3.86 17.68 -12.23
N PRO A 167 -5.07 18.05 -12.69
CA PRO A 167 -6.28 17.31 -12.34
C PRO A 167 -6.24 15.91 -12.96
N ALA A 168 -6.61 14.89 -12.17
CA ALA A 168 -6.82 13.53 -12.67
C ALA A 168 -8.23 13.36 -13.24
N ILE A 169 -9.20 14.11 -12.71
CA ILE A 169 -10.59 14.17 -13.17
C ILE A 169 -11.01 15.64 -13.23
N THR A 170 -11.72 16.03 -14.29
CA THR A 170 -12.16 17.40 -14.50
C THR A 170 -13.60 17.43 -15.02
N ASP A 171 -14.49 18.03 -14.24
CA ASP A 171 -15.90 18.23 -14.59
C ASP A 171 -16.59 16.95 -15.08
N PHE A 172 -16.33 15.86 -14.37
CA PHE A 172 -16.85 14.54 -14.71
C PHE A 172 -18.26 14.37 -14.15
N SER A 173 -19.21 14.06 -15.05
CA SER A 173 -20.60 13.80 -14.67
C SER A 173 -21.07 12.50 -15.32
N LEU A 174 -21.48 11.55 -14.46
CA LEU A 174 -21.95 10.24 -14.88
C LEU A 174 -23.06 9.79 -13.91
N GLU A 175 -24.16 9.35 -14.44
CA GLU A 175 -25.23 8.69 -13.69
C GLU A 175 -25.31 7.24 -14.13
N VAL A 176 -25.27 6.30 -13.19
CA VAL A 176 -25.34 4.87 -13.43
C VAL A 176 -26.59 4.36 -12.72
N GLU A 177 -27.51 3.83 -13.52
CA GLU A 177 -28.77 3.31 -13.03
C GLU A 177 -28.60 1.95 -12.32
N PRO A 178 -29.45 1.62 -11.36
CA PRO A 178 -29.45 0.30 -10.75
C PRO A 178 -29.54 -0.82 -11.78
N GLY A 179 -28.59 -1.78 -11.73
CA GLY A 179 -28.51 -2.90 -12.66
C GLY A 179 -27.89 -2.59 -14.03
N GLU A 180 -27.48 -1.33 -14.28
CA GLU A 180 -26.83 -0.93 -15.53
C GLU A 180 -25.36 -1.38 -15.54
N THR A 181 -24.89 -1.90 -16.67
CA THR A 181 -23.48 -2.16 -16.93
C THR A 181 -22.87 -1.04 -17.78
N VAL A 182 -21.96 -0.27 -17.21
CA VAL A 182 -21.27 0.84 -17.89
C VAL A 182 -19.81 0.49 -18.09
N ALA A 183 -19.37 0.45 -19.36
CA ALA A 183 -17.97 0.26 -19.72
C ALA A 183 -17.25 1.61 -19.81
N ILE A 184 -16.15 1.77 -19.10
CA ILE A 184 -15.27 2.93 -19.15
C ILE A 184 -14.07 2.58 -20.02
N VAL A 185 -13.89 3.30 -21.12
CA VAL A 185 -12.79 3.12 -22.07
C VAL A 185 -12.01 4.43 -22.26
N GLY A 186 -10.78 4.35 -22.72
CA GLY A 186 -9.94 5.51 -22.96
C GLY A 186 -8.44 5.19 -22.89
N PRO A 187 -7.57 6.10 -23.33
CA PRO A 187 -6.14 5.91 -23.30
C PRO A 187 -5.61 5.71 -21.87
N SER A 188 -4.36 5.24 -21.76
CA SER A 188 -3.68 5.16 -20.47
C SER A 188 -3.55 6.56 -19.86
N GLY A 189 -3.80 6.69 -18.56
CA GLY A 189 -3.76 7.98 -17.88
C GLY A 189 -5.03 8.84 -18.01
N ALA A 190 -6.06 8.39 -18.71
CA ALA A 190 -7.34 9.14 -18.86
C ALA A 190 -8.14 9.30 -17.55
N GLY A 191 -7.71 8.72 -16.43
CA GLY A 191 -8.39 8.85 -15.13
C GLY A 191 -9.35 7.70 -14.80
N LYS A 192 -9.40 6.63 -15.59
CA LYS A 192 -10.36 5.52 -15.40
C LYS A 192 -10.29 4.90 -13.99
N SER A 193 -9.13 4.46 -13.54
CA SER A 193 -8.96 3.86 -12.20
C SER A 193 -9.20 4.88 -11.08
N THR A 194 -9.05 6.19 -11.34
CA THR A 194 -9.36 7.25 -10.39
C THR A 194 -10.87 7.29 -10.08
N ILE A 195 -11.73 6.99 -11.06
CA ILE A 195 -13.18 6.90 -10.85
C ILE A 195 -13.52 5.82 -9.81
N PHE A 196 -12.85 4.68 -9.86
CA PHE A 196 -13.06 3.60 -8.88
C PHE A 196 -12.62 4.00 -7.48
N GLN A 197 -11.44 4.62 -7.36
CA GLN A 197 -10.94 5.10 -6.07
C GLN A 197 -11.87 6.16 -5.43
N LEU A 198 -12.47 6.99 -6.26
CA LEU A 198 -13.47 7.97 -5.83
C LEU A 198 -14.81 7.32 -5.46
N ALA A 199 -15.26 6.30 -6.21
CA ALA A 199 -16.48 5.55 -5.90
C ALA A 199 -16.36 4.81 -4.55
N GLU A 200 -15.18 4.21 -4.26
CA GLU A 200 -14.89 3.56 -2.97
C GLU A 200 -14.58 4.56 -1.84
N ARG A 201 -14.59 5.85 -2.14
CA ARG A 201 -14.24 6.92 -1.21
C ARG A 201 -12.87 6.70 -0.55
N PHE A 202 -11.85 6.39 -1.35
CA PHE A 202 -10.46 6.50 -0.90
C PHE A 202 -9.98 7.95 -0.91
N TYR A 203 -10.66 8.79 -1.69
CA TYR A 203 -10.47 10.24 -1.76
C TYR A 203 -11.81 10.93 -1.87
N ASP A 204 -11.91 12.15 -1.34
CA ASP A 204 -13.03 13.06 -1.58
C ASP A 204 -12.64 14.06 -2.70
N PRO A 205 -13.53 14.38 -3.66
CA PRO A 205 -13.25 15.32 -4.73
C PRO A 205 -13.15 16.76 -4.20
N GLN A 206 -12.32 17.60 -4.85
CA GLN A 206 -12.22 19.01 -4.49
C GLN A 206 -13.43 19.83 -4.98
N ALA A 207 -14.14 19.35 -6.01
CA ALA A 207 -15.39 19.97 -6.48
C ALA A 207 -16.36 18.90 -6.97
N GLY A 208 -17.65 19.22 -6.94
CA GLY A 208 -18.72 18.30 -7.31
C GLY A 208 -19.13 17.37 -6.18
N SER A 209 -19.88 16.33 -6.49
CA SER A 209 -20.33 15.33 -5.51
C SER A 209 -20.48 13.95 -6.13
N ILE A 210 -20.23 12.91 -5.31
CA ILE A 210 -20.46 11.52 -5.67
C ILE A 210 -21.53 11.00 -4.73
N ARG A 211 -22.50 10.28 -5.26
CA ARG A 211 -23.64 9.78 -4.48
C ARG A 211 -23.85 8.30 -4.74
N LEU A 212 -24.20 7.60 -3.69
CA LEU A 212 -24.62 6.20 -3.69
C LEU A 212 -26.09 6.14 -3.25
N ASP A 213 -26.96 5.61 -4.10
CA ASP A 213 -28.41 5.57 -3.86
C ASP A 213 -29.00 6.94 -3.45
N GLY A 214 -28.48 8.03 -4.04
CA GLY A 214 -28.89 9.41 -3.77
C GLY A 214 -28.21 10.07 -2.55
N ILE A 215 -27.51 9.32 -1.69
CA ILE A 215 -26.79 9.84 -0.52
C ILE A 215 -25.36 10.24 -0.92
N PRO A 216 -24.91 11.47 -0.60
CA PRO A 216 -23.52 11.87 -0.85
C PRO A 216 -22.55 10.99 -0.07
N LEU A 217 -21.47 10.51 -0.73
CA LEU A 217 -20.47 9.66 -0.07
C LEU A 217 -19.84 10.35 1.14
N THR A 218 -19.62 11.66 1.07
CA THR A 218 -19.08 12.46 2.19
C THR A 218 -20.01 12.51 3.40
N GLY A 219 -21.31 12.26 3.21
CA GLY A 219 -22.31 12.18 4.28
C GLY A 219 -22.49 10.81 4.91
N ALA A 220 -21.97 9.74 4.28
CA ALA A 220 -22.10 8.37 4.75
C ALA A 220 -20.84 7.88 5.47
N ASP A 221 -20.94 6.79 6.22
CA ASP A 221 -19.76 6.08 6.75
C ASP A 221 -19.00 5.41 5.59
N PRO A 222 -17.69 5.67 5.41
CA PRO A 222 -16.88 5.01 4.38
C PRO A 222 -16.93 3.47 4.43
N ALA A 223 -17.07 2.89 5.62
CA ALA A 223 -17.19 1.46 5.78
C ALA A 223 -18.52 0.93 5.19
N GLU A 224 -19.63 1.67 5.38
CA GLU A 224 -20.93 1.33 4.79
C GLU A 224 -20.91 1.47 3.27
N VAL A 225 -20.30 2.55 2.74
CA VAL A 225 -20.11 2.74 1.29
C VAL A 225 -19.38 1.53 0.70
N ARG A 226 -18.24 1.15 1.26
CA ARG A 226 -17.43 0.03 0.78
C ARG A 226 -18.11 -1.32 0.97
N ARG A 227 -19.05 -1.46 1.92
CA ARG A 227 -19.89 -2.68 2.03
C ARG A 227 -20.83 -2.86 0.86
N ARG A 228 -21.25 -1.77 0.19
CA ARG A 228 -22.12 -1.80 -0.98
C ARG A 228 -21.38 -1.98 -2.31
N ILE A 229 -20.05 -2.10 -2.26
CA ILE A 229 -19.20 -2.21 -3.43
C ILE A 229 -18.39 -3.50 -3.35
N ALA A 230 -18.40 -4.29 -4.42
CA ALA A 230 -17.46 -5.36 -4.67
C ALA A 230 -16.44 -4.86 -5.71
N TYR A 231 -15.16 -5.09 -5.46
CA TYR A 231 -14.08 -4.69 -6.36
C TYR A 231 -13.26 -5.89 -6.82
N VAL A 232 -13.09 -6.02 -8.12
CA VAL A 232 -12.17 -6.98 -8.74
C VAL A 232 -11.03 -6.20 -9.38
N PRO A 233 -9.82 -6.23 -8.80
CA PRO A 233 -8.67 -5.51 -9.32
C PRO A 233 -8.12 -6.15 -10.59
N GLN A 234 -7.36 -5.37 -11.34
CA GLN A 234 -6.64 -5.79 -12.53
C GLN A 234 -5.74 -7.01 -12.28
N GLU A 235 -5.01 -7.02 -11.19
CA GLU A 235 -4.21 -8.16 -10.75
C GLU A 235 -4.87 -8.82 -9.55
N GLY A 236 -5.07 -10.13 -9.61
CA GLY A 236 -5.60 -10.92 -8.50
C GLY A 236 -4.63 -10.97 -7.32
N VAL A 237 -4.68 -9.94 -6.46
CA VAL A 237 -3.83 -9.87 -5.26
C VAL A 237 -4.28 -10.92 -4.25
N LEU A 238 -3.32 -11.73 -3.78
CA LEU A 238 -3.52 -12.69 -2.71
C LEU A 238 -2.68 -12.33 -1.49
N PHE A 239 -3.24 -12.62 -0.32
CA PHE A 239 -2.55 -12.45 0.96
C PHE A 239 -1.76 -13.70 1.33
N SER A 240 -0.71 -13.53 2.12
CA SER A 240 0.10 -14.61 2.70
C SER A 240 -0.70 -15.42 3.73
N ALA A 241 -1.68 -16.19 3.24
CA ALA A 241 -2.62 -16.97 4.01
C ALA A 241 -3.01 -18.24 3.24
N ASN A 242 -3.86 -19.09 3.81
CA ASN A 242 -4.43 -20.23 3.10
C ASN A 242 -5.49 -19.81 2.06
N ALA A 243 -5.94 -20.74 1.22
CA ALA A 243 -6.94 -20.46 0.20
C ALA A 243 -8.30 -20.07 0.79
N ARG A 244 -8.68 -20.68 1.91
CA ARG A 244 -9.92 -20.40 2.66
C ARG A 244 -9.99 -18.95 3.08
N ASP A 245 -8.95 -18.46 3.77
CA ASP A 245 -8.90 -17.09 4.27
C ASP A 245 -8.81 -16.08 3.13
N ASN A 246 -8.11 -16.43 2.06
CA ASN A 246 -8.10 -15.63 0.86
C ASN A 246 -9.49 -15.47 0.24
N LEU A 247 -10.30 -16.50 0.20
CA LEU A 247 -11.69 -16.44 -0.29
C LEU A 247 -12.59 -15.67 0.69
N ARG A 248 -12.50 -15.97 2.00
CA ARG A 248 -13.26 -15.31 3.06
C ARG A 248 -13.02 -13.82 3.19
N TYR A 249 -11.98 -13.30 2.54
CA TYR A 249 -11.73 -11.85 2.54
C TYR A 249 -12.91 -11.05 1.98
N GLY A 250 -13.74 -11.66 1.12
CA GLY A 250 -15.01 -11.09 0.69
C GLY A 250 -16.06 -11.03 1.80
N ASN A 251 -16.14 -12.10 2.62
CA ASN A 251 -17.07 -12.23 3.74
C ASN A 251 -16.54 -13.24 4.78
N TRP A 252 -16.01 -12.71 5.90
CA TRP A 252 -15.47 -13.56 6.98
C TRP A 252 -16.53 -14.44 7.66
N GLY A 253 -17.82 -14.09 7.56
CA GLY A 253 -18.93 -14.87 8.09
C GLY A 253 -19.41 -16.00 7.19
N ALA A 254 -18.87 -16.12 5.96
CA ALA A 254 -19.28 -17.12 4.99
C ALA A 254 -19.04 -18.55 5.49
N SER A 255 -20.04 -19.41 5.31
CA SER A 255 -19.93 -20.85 5.58
C SER A 255 -18.99 -21.52 4.57
N GLU A 256 -18.57 -22.74 4.85
CA GLU A 256 -17.77 -23.51 3.89
C GLU A 256 -18.54 -23.80 2.60
N GLU A 257 -19.85 -24.00 2.72
CA GLU A 257 -20.74 -24.19 1.58
C GLU A 257 -20.79 -22.96 0.67
N ASP A 258 -20.88 -21.74 1.27
CA ASP A 258 -20.85 -20.47 0.54
C ASP A 258 -19.50 -20.27 -0.18
N ILE A 259 -18.39 -20.60 0.49
CA ILE A 259 -17.05 -20.51 -0.10
C ILE A 259 -16.95 -21.42 -1.33
N TRP A 260 -17.42 -22.67 -1.23
CA TRP A 260 -17.41 -23.59 -2.37
C TRP A 260 -18.40 -23.19 -3.46
N ALA A 261 -19.55 -22.61 -3.10
CA ALA A 261 -20.50 -22.07 -4.07
C ALA A 261 -19.87 -20.92 -4.87
N ALA A 262 -19.27 -19.95 -4.21
CA ALA A 262 -18.53 -18.84 -4.86
C ALA A 262 -17.34 -19.34 -5.68
N ALA A 263 -16.59 -20.32 -5.18
CA ALA A 263 -15.49 -20.93 -5.92
C ALA A 263 -15.96 -21.66 -7.19
N ARG A 264 -17.13 -22.31 -7.18
CA ARG A 264 -17.73 -22.92 -8.37
C ARG A 264 -18.17 -21.85 -9.37
N ALA A 265 -18.88 -20.82 -8.92
CA ALA A 265 -19.35 -19.72 -9.75
C ALA A 265 -18.17 -18.94 -10.40
N ALA A 266 -17.05 -18.85 -9.69
CA ALA A 266 -15.81 -18.25 -10.21
C ALA A 266 -14.93 -19.23 -11.01
N ASN A 267 -15.41 -20.42 -11.38
CA ASN A 267 -14.63 -21.47 -12.05
C ASN A 267 -13.29 -21.82 -11.31
N ALA A 268 -13.25 -21.60 -9.98
CA ALA A 268 -12.06 -21.84 -9.15
C ALA A 268 -12.03 -23.22 -8.48
N SER A 269 -13.18 -23.90 -8.32
CA SER A 269 -13.30 -25.14 -7.55
C SER A 269 -12.38 -26.25 -8.04
N GLY A 270 -12.22 -26.39 -9.36
CA GLY A 270 -11.42 -27.46 -9.96
C GLY A 270 -9.95 -27.42 -9.58
N PHE A 271 -9.31 -26.24 -9.55
CA PHE A 271 -7.92 -26.14 -9.12
C PHE A 271 -7.77 -26.12 -7.60
N LEU A 272 -8.73 -25.52 -6.87
CA LEU A 272 -8.71 -25.47 -5.40
C LEU A 272 -8.76 -26.88 -4.79
N GLN A 273 -9.57 -27.80 -5.37
CA GLN A 273 -9.64 -29.19 -4.96
C GLN A 273 -8.34 -29.98 -5.22
N LYS A 274 -7.55 -29.55 -6.21
CA LYS A 274 -6.26 -30.18 -6.55
C LYS A 274 -5.09 -29.68 -5.70
N LEU A 275 -5.29 -28.66 -4.87
CA LEU A 275 -4.28 -28.19 -3.95
C LEU A 275 -3.99 -29.26 -2.88
N PRO A 276 -2.77 -29.39 -2.37
CA PRO A 276 -2.36 -30.48 -1.46
C PRO A 276 -3.24 -30.63 -0.21
N GLN A 277 -3.79 -29.53 0.30
CA GLN A 277 -4.66 -29.48 1.47
C GLN A 277 -6.01 -28.79 1.15
N GLY A 278 -6.40 -28.73 -0.12
CA GLY A 278 -7.61 -28.05 -0.56
C GLY A 278 -7.63 -26.59 -0.11
N LEU A 279 -8.72 -26.16 0.53
CA LEU A 279 -8.86 -24.78 1.03
C LEU A 279 -7.86 -24.39 2.12
N ASP A 280 -7.28 -25.34 2.84
CA ASP A 280 -6.33 -25.07 3.91
C ASP A 280 -4.87 -24.97 3.41
N THR A 281 -4.66 -25.13 2.10
CA THR A 281 -3.35 -24.95 1.47
C THR A 281 -2.89 -23.51 1.59
N TYR A 282 -1.70 -23.30 2.15
CA TYR A 282 -1.05 -21.98 2.21
C TYR A 282 -0.58 -21.55 0.81
N LEU A 283 -1.01 -20.37 0.36
CA LEU A 283 -0.77 -19.90 -1.00
C LEU A 283 0.57 -19.16 -1.18
N GLY A 284 1.33 -18.97 -0.11
CA GLY A 284 2.61 -18.25 -0.14
C GLY A 284 2.47 -16.74 -0.24
N GLU A 285 3.61 -16.05 -0.29
CA GLU A 285 3.63 -14.61 -0.50
C GLU A 285 3.05 -14.26 -1.88
N SER A 286 2.02 -13.42 -1.90
CA SER A 286 1.33 -12.96 -3.11
C SER A 286 0.82 -14.08 -4.04
N GLY A 287 0.62 -15.31 -3.52
CA GLY A 287 0.10 -16.43 -4.31
C GLY A 287 1.05 -16.89 -5.43
N THR A 288 2.35 -16.85 -5.19
CA THR A 288 3.39 -17.20 -6.16
C THR A 288 3.29 -18.62 -6.74
N GLN A 289 2.54 -19.50 -6.07
CA GLN A 289 2.28 -20.88 -6.51
C GLN A 289 1.12 -20.99 -7.51
N LEU A 290 0.36 -19.91 -7.73
CA LEU A 290 -0.81 -19.90 -8.61
C LEU A 290 -0.54 -19.16 -9.92
N SER A 291 -1.19 -19.62 -11.01
CA SER A 291 -1.17 -18.88 -12.27
C SER A 291 -1.96 -17.55 -12.16
N GLY A 292 -1.73 -16.62 -13.08
CA GLY A 292 -2.47 -15.36 -13.15
C GLY A 292 -3.98 -15.56 -13.18
N GLY A 293 -4.46 -16.50 -14.02
CA GLY A 293 -5.89 -16.82 -14.12
C GLY A 293 -6.45 -17.48 -12.87
N GLN A 294 -5.67 -18.26 -12.13
CA GLN A 294 -6.11 -18.82 -10.84
C GLN A 294 -6.24 -17.73 -9.79
N ARG A 295 -5.28 -16.78 -9.72
CA ARG A 295 -5.39 -15.62 -8.81
C ARG A 295 -6.60 -14.77 -9.13
N GLN A 296 -6.86 -14.52 -10.41
CA GLN A 296 -8.02 -13.73 -10.85
C GLN A 296 -9.34 -14.40 -10.46
N ARG A 297 -9.48 -15.71 -10.64
CA ARG A 297 -10.67 -16.45 -10.22
C ARG A 297 -10.90 -16.43 -8.71
N ILE A 298 -9.86 -16.40 -7.89
CA ILE A 298 -9.99 -16.16 -6.45
C ILE A 298 -10.49 -14.74 -6.17
N ALA A 299 -10.00 -13.72 -6.88
CA ALA A 299 -10.49 -12.36 -6.74
C ALA A 299 -11.98 -12.23 -7.12
N ILE A 300 -12.41 -12.92 -8.18
CA ILE A 300 -13.82 -13.00 -8.58
C ILE A 300 -14.64 -13.71 -7.50
N ALA A 301 -14.18 -14.84 -6.96
CA ALA A 301 -14.87 -15.55 -5.87
C ALA A 301 -15.02 -14.68 -4.60
N ARG A 302 -14.03 -13.83 -4.28
CA ARG A 302 -14.16 -12.82 -3.21
C ARG A 302 -15.29 -11.84 -3.47
N ALA A 303 -15.39 -11.33 -4.70
CA ALA A 303 -16.43 -10.40 -5.09
C ALA A 303 -17.84 -11.06 -5.04
N LEU A 304 -17.95 -12.33 -5.43
CA LEU A 304 -19.17 -13.12 -5.27
C LEU A 304 -19.56 -13.29 -3.81
N LEU A 305 -18.61 -13.64 -2.93
CA LEU A 305 -18.84 -13.75 -1.48
C LEU A 305 -19.19 -12.42 -0.82
N ARG A 306 -18.74 -11.31 -1.38
CA ARG A 306 -19.08 -9.97 -0.91
C ARG A 306 -20.54 -9.66 -1.11
N ASP A 307 -21.14 -10.16 -2.19
CA ASP A 307 -22.56 -10.01 -2.58
C ASP A 307 -23.06 -8.55 -2.50
N ALA A 308 -22.31 -7.65 -3.10
CA ALA A 308 -22.60 -6.22 -3.10
C ALA A 308 -23.41 -5.81 -4.33
N PRO A 309 -24.32 -4.79 -4.21
CA PRO A 309 -25.16 -4.32 -5.32
C PRO A 309 -24.38 -3.60 -6.42
N ILE A 310 -23.20 -3.06 -6.10
CA ILE A 310 -22.32 -2.39 -7.06
C ILE A 310 -21.06 -3.22 -7.25
N LEU A 311 -20.66 -3.37 -8.51
CA LEU A 311 -19.46 -4.07 -8.92
C LEU A 311 -18.53 -3.11 -9.67
N LEU A 312 -17.29 -3.03 -9.23
CA LEU A 312 -16.22 -2.33 -9.92
C LEU A 312 -15.24 -3.37 -10.46
N LEU A 313 -15.11 -3.42 -11.79
CA LEU A 313 -14.21 -4.35 -12.49
C LEU A 313 -13.07 -3.59 -13.14
N ASP A 314 -11.86 -3.80 -12.68
CA ASP A 314 -10.65 -3.33 -13.37
C ASP A 314 -10.10 -4.49 -14.20
N GLU A 315 -10.51 -4.57 -15.48
CA GLU A 315 -10.28 -5.72 -16.34
C GLU A 315 -8.83 -5.80 -16.81
N ALA A 316 -8.13 -6.83 -16.36
CA ALA A 316 -6.86 -7.23 -16.97
C ALA A 316 -6.75 -8.73 -17.12
N THR A 317 -6.76 -9.11 -18.36
CA THR A 317 -6.61 -10.50 -18.77
C THR A 317 -5.46 -10.64 -19.79
N SER A 318 -4.64 -9.61 -19.93
CA SER A 318 -3.60 -9.48 -20.97
C SER A 318 -2.44 -10.50 -20.88
N ALA A 319 -2.40 -11.34 -19.84
CA ALA A 319 -1.32 -12.30 -19.61
C ALA A 319 -1.84 -13.74 -19.35
N LEU A 320 -3.07 -14.05 -19.75
CA LEU A 320 -3.66 -15.37 -19.53
C LEU A 320 -3.57 -16.23 -20.79
N ASP A 321 -3.45 -17.55 -20.61
CA ASP A 321 -3.68 -18.51 -21.69
C ASP A 321 -5.16 -18.55 -22.08
N ALA A 322 -5.47 -19.01 -23.29
CA ALA A 322 -6.84 -18.95 -23.85
C ALA A 322 -7.90 -19.73 -23.03
N GLU A 323 -7.51 -20.81 -22.34
CA GLU A 323 -8.40 -21.57 -21.48
C GLU A 323 -8.70 -20.82 -20.19
N SER A 324 -7.67 -20.33 -19.52
CA SER A 324 -7.80 -19.49 -18.31
C SER A 324 -8.60 -18.23 -18.60
N GLU A 325 -8.39 -17.61 -19.76
CA GLU A 325 -9.12 -16.46 -20.23
C GLU A 325 -10.62 -16.71 -20.31
N ARG A 326 -11.03 -17.80 -20.99
CA ARG A 326 -12.43 -18.17 -21.11
C ARG A 326 -13.08 -18.42 -19.75
N LEU A 327 -12.40 -19.16 -18.85
CA LEU A 327 -12.91 -19.43 -17.52
C LEU A 327 -13.07 -18.18 -16.67
N VAL A 328 -12.18 -17.20 -16.82
CA VAL A 328 -12.29 -15.88 -16.14
C VAL A 328 -13.45 -15.09 -16.74
N GLN A 329 -13.60 -15.09 -18.06
CA GLN A 329 -14.69 -14.37 -18.73
C GLN A 329 -16.06 -14.91 -18.33
N ASP A 330 -16.25 -16.23 -18.36
CA ASP A 330 -17.49 -16.88 -17.92
C ASP A 330 -17.83 -16.52 -16.46
N ALA A 331 -16.79 -16.46 -15.58
CA ALA A 331 -16.97 -16.10 -14.19
C ALA A 331 -17.31 -14.61 -13.99
N LEU A 332 -16.76 -13.73 -14.82
CA LEU A 332 -17.09 -12.29 -14.79
C LEU A 332 -18.51 -12.03 -15.28
N GLU A 333 -18.96 -12.71 -16.34
CA GLU A 333 -20.33 -12.60 -16.85
C GLU A 333 -21.33 -13.00 -15.76
N HIS A 334 -21.10 -14.13 -15.08
CA HIS A 334 -21.94 -14.54 -13.96
C HIS A 334 -21.86 -13.56 -12.76
N LEU A 335 -20.71 -12.96 -12.49
CA LEU A 335 -20.56 -11.98 -11.42
C LEU A 335 -21.33 -10.68 -11.71
N MET A 336 -21.48 -10.28 -12.98
CA MET A 336 -22.19 -9.05 -13.39
C MET A 336 -23.71 -9.19 -13.36
N GLU A 337 -24.27 -10.41 -13.36
CA GLU A 337 -25.71 -10.65 -13.33
C GLU A 337 -26.36 -9.94 -12.12
N ASP A 338 -27.48 -9.25 -12.37
CA ASP A 338 -28.28 -8.54 -11.36
C ASP A 338 -27.54 -7.47 -10.51
N ARG A 339 -26.41 -6.94 -11.01
CA ARG A 339 -25.61 -5.92 -10.31
C ARG A 339 -25.38 -4.70 -11.18
N THR A 340 -25.30 -3.55 -10.52
CA THR A 340 -24.83 -2.32 -11.18
C THR A 340 -23.30 -2.46 -11.37
N THR A 341 -22.85 -2.42 -12.61
CA THR A 341 -21.44 -2.69 -12.91
C THR A 341 -20.77 -1.50 -13.60
N LEU A 342 -19.65 -1.04 -13.04
CA LEU A 342 -18.69 -0.20 -13.75
C LEU A 342 -17.48 -1.06 -14.10
N VAL A 343 -17.17 -1.15 -15.39
CA VAL A 343 -16.01 -1.93 -15.85
C VAL A 343 -15.03 -1.06 -16.63
N ILE A 344 -13.77 -1.06 -16.22
CA ILE A 344 -12.68 -0.51 -17.04
C ILE A 344 -12.34 -1.58 -18.06
N ALA A 345 -12.86 -1.42 -19.28
CA ALA A 345 -12.80 -2.46 -20.29
C ALA A 345 -11.56 -2.30 -21.19
N HIS A 346 -10.82 -3.39 -21.31
CA HIS A 346 -9.70 -3.56 -22.25
C HIS A 346 -9.99 -4.60 -23.33
N ARG A 347 -11.20 -5.19 -23.33
CA ARG A 347 -11.64 -6.20 -24.29
C ARG A 347 -12.91 -5.80 -25.02
N LEU A 348 -12.96 -6.16 -26.28
CA LEU A 348 -14.13 -5.88 -27.11
C LEU A 348 -15.37 -6.64 -26.62
N SER A 349 -15.23 -7.88 -26.13
CA SER A 349 -16.33 -8.67 -25.61
C SER A 349 -17.06 -7.95 -24.47
N THR A 350 -16.32 -7.47 -23.48
CA THR A 350 -16.85 -6.72 -22.33
C THR A 350 -17.49 -5.40 -22.76
N VAL A 351 -16.82 -4.66 -23.67
CA VAL A 351 -17.35 -3.40 -24.20
C VAL A 351 -18.65 -3.60 -24.97
N ARG A 352 -18.77 -4.70 -25.74
CA ARG A 352 -19.98 -5.01 -26.51
C ARG A 352 -21.15 -5.50 -25.65
N ALA A 353 -20.84 -6.12 -24.52
CA ALA A 353 -21.85 -6.60 -23.58
C ALA A 353 -22.39 -5.50 -22.65
N ALA A 354 -21.72 -4.34 -22.58
CA ALA A 354 -22.15 -3.22 -21.75
C ALA A 354 -23.37 -2.50 -22.35
N ASP A 355 -24.29 -2.08 -21.49
CA ASP A 355 -25.47 -1.29 -21.86
C ASP A 355 -25.07 0.07 -22.39
N ARG A 356 -24.02 0.64 -21.80
CA ARG A 356 -23.48 1.96 -22.19
C ARG A 356 -21.97 2.00 -22.06
N ILE A 357 -21.34 2.70 -22.99
CA ILE A 357 -19.91 2.95 -23.03
C ILE A 357 -19.67 4.44 -22.75
N VAL A 358 -18.72 4.71 -21.86
CA VAL A 358 -18.24 6.06 -21.53
C VAL A 358 -16.77 6.15 -21.96
N VAL A 359 -16.47 7.07 -22.86
CA VAL A 359 -15.13 7.30 -23.36
C VAL A 359 -14.50 8.45 -22.61
N MET A 360 -13.35 8.20 -22.00
CA MET A 360 -12.62 9.20 -21.23
C MET A 360 -11.32 9.60 -21.92
N GLU A 361 -11.05 10.90 -21.90
CA GLU A 361 -9.78 11.50 -22.31
C GLU A 361 -9.47 12.67 -21.37
N ASP A 362 -8.24 12.77 -20.88
CA ASP A 362 -7.75 13.83 -19.99
C ASP A 362 -8.68 14.14 -18.80
N GLY A 363 -9.19 13.09 -18.16
CA GLY A 363 -10.06 13.19 -16.99
C GLY A 363 -11.50 13.63 -17.26
N ARG A 364 -11.93 13.65 -18.52
CA ARG A 364 -13.27 14.09 -18.98
C ARG A 364 -13.96 12.98 -19.75
N ILE A 365 -15.28 13.02 -19.77
CA ILE A 365 -16.08 12.23 -20.71
C ILE A 365 -16.12 12.98 -22.05
N VAL A 366 -15.70 12.32 -23.11
CA VAL A 366 -15.68 12.89 -24.47
C VAL A 366 -16.77 12.28 -25.35
N GLU A 367 -17.12 11.01 -25.14
CA GLU A 367 -18.19 10.32 -25.88
C GLU A 367 -18.96 9.40 -24.93
N GLN A 368 -20.25 9.23 -25.21
CA GLN A 368 -21.11 8.24 -24.53
C GLN A 368 -22.08 7.63 -25.55
N GLY A 369 -22.37 6.34 -25.42
CA GLY A 369 -23.34 5.65 -26.27
C GLY A 369 -23.16 4.14 -26.26
N THR A 370 -23.85 3.45 -27.12
CA THR A 370 -23.68 2.01 -27.35
C THR A 370 -22.51 1.74 -28.28
N HIS A 371 -22.03 0.49 -28.30
CA HIS A 371 -20.97 0.06 -29.21
C HIS A 371 -21.28 0.42 -30.68
N GLN A 372 -22.50 0.19 -31.13
CA GLN A 372 -22.90 0.48 -32.52
C GLN A 372 -22.86 1.98 -32.85
N GLN A 373 -23.39 2.81 -31.94
CA GLN A 373 -23.38 4.26 -32.10
C GLN A 373 -21.96 4.82 -32.17
N LEU A 374 -21.12 4.45 -31.20
CA LEU A 374 -19.78 4.99 -31.11
C LEU A 374 -18.83 4.49 -32.21
N SER A 375 -19.02 3.24 -32.66
CA SER A 375 -18.22 2.69 -33.77
C SER A 375 -18.51 3.40 -35.10
N SER A 376 -19.77 3.83 -35.33
CA SER A 376 -20.16 4.54 -36.56
C SER A 376 -19.80 6.02 -36.55
N ASN A 377 -19.58 6.65 -35.41
CA ASN A 377 -19.32 8.09 -35.29
C ASN A 377 -17.89 8.51 -35.68
N GLY A 378 -16.96 7.56 -35.91
CA GLY A 378 -15.56 7.83 -36.27
C GLY A 378 -14.76 8.62 -35.23
N GLY A 379 -15.23 8.68 -33.97
CA GLY A 379 -14.63 9.42 -32.89
C GLY A 379 -13.44 8.71 -32.22
N LEU A 380 -13.14 9.10 -30.98
CA LEU A 380 -12.06 8.49 -30.20
C LEU A 380 -12.32 7.00 -29.95
N TYR A 381 -13.58 6.63 -29.65
CA TYR A 381 -13.96 5.23 -29.48
C TYR A 381 -13.66 4.37 -30.69
N ALA A 382 -14.08 4.80 -31.88
CA ALA A 382 -13.84 4.06 -33.12
C ALA A 382 -12.34 3.84 -33.39
N ARG A 383 -11.51 4.85 -33.09
CA ARG A 383 -10.05 4.74 -33.19
C ARG A 383 -9.49 3.75 -32.18
N LEU A 384 -9.92 3.81 -30.91
CA LEU A 384 -9.49 2.88 -29.88
C LEU A 384 -9.93 1.45 -30.20
N ALA A 385 -11.16 1.29 -30.68
CA ALA A 385 -11.71 -0.01 -31.08
C ALA A 385 -10.90 -0.64 -32.23
N SER A 386 -10.53 0.14 -33.23
CA SER A 386 -9.70 -0.37 -34.33
C SER A 386 -8.28 -0.74 -33.92
N LEU A 387 -7.67 0.03 -33.02
CA LEU A 387 -6.29 -0.19 -32.56
C LEU A 387 -6.17 -1.32 -31.53
N GLN A 388 -7.08 -1.37 -30.57
CA GLN A 388 -7.01 -2.34 -29.46
C GLN A 388 -7.67 -3.68 -29.79
N PHE A 389 -8.67 -3.68 -30.65
CA PHE A 389 -9.51 -4.85 -30.88
C PHE A 389 -9.37 -5.43 -32.29
N GLY A 390 -8.49 -4.83 -33.14
CA GLY A 390 -8.23 -5.35 -34.47
C GLY A 390 -9.46 -5.37 -35.38
N LEU A 391 -10.43 -4.50 -35.15
CA LEU A 391 -11.56 -4.33 -36.05
C LEU A 391 -11.05 -3.66 -37.32
N GLU A 392 -10.70 -4.45 -38.32
CA GLU A 392 -10.61 -3.98 -39.69
C GLU A 392 -11.95 -3.31 -40.04
N SER A 393 -11.83 -2.06 -40.47
CA SER A 393 -12.95 -1.32 -41.05
C SER A 393 -13.52 -2.11 -42.22
N ALA A 394 -14.65 -2.77 -42.03
CA ALA A 394 -15.44 -3.34 -43.09
C ALA A 394 -16.30 -2.28 -43.73
#